data_ffb5497507fcc6cb39390579a5d2c64f
#
_entry.id   ffb5497507fcc6cb39390579a5d2c64f
#
_cell.length_a   1.000
_cell.length_b   1.000
_cell.length_c   1.000
_cell.angle_alpha   90.00
_cell.angle_beta   90.00
_cell.angle_gamma   90.00
#
_symmetry.space_group_name_H-M   'P 1'
#
loop_
_entity.id
_entity.type
_entity.pdbx_description
1 polymer ?
#
loop_
_entity_poly.entity_id
_entity_poly.type
_entity_poly.pdbx_seq_one_letter_code
_entity_poly.pdbx_strand_id
1 'polypeptide(L)'
;MRNTLKEKLAQGKRPLGTFVGTGSAAVVECLGCAGLDFVILDNEHSPVEAETTADMVRAAELRGVTPMARVREISRPAILKLLDVGVQGLIIPDVRSVEDVRRIVRFAKYAPVGQRGFCPSRKDGWGTAPQGSVLDTMAHFNAETLVIPQCETAEALADIEA
;
A
#
# COMPACT_ATOMS: atom_id res chain seq x y z
N MET A 1 3.00 -6.35 10.93
CA MET A 1 3.18 -5.04 10.24
C MET A 1 2.46 -3.98 11.07
N ARG A 2 3.09 -2.84 11.35
CA ARG A 2 2.50 -1.68 12.02
C ARG A 2 2.61 -0.50 11.07
N ASN A 3 1.49 0.17 10.78
CA ASN A 3 1.48 1.29 9.84
C ASN A 3 1.68 2.62 10.58
N THR A 4 2.93 3.10 10.64
CA THR A 4 3.29 4.32 11.36
C THR A 4 2.70 5.58 10.73
N LEU A 5 2.47 5.60 9.41
CA LEU A 5 1.78 6.69 8.72
C LEU A 5 0.34 6.81 9.22
N LYS A 6 -0.39 5.68 9.27
CA LYS A 6 -1.77 5.65 9.75
C LYS A 6 -1.88 6.14 11.20
N GLU A 7 -0.94 5.73 12.05
CA GLU A 7 -0.90 6.20 13.44
C GLU A 7 -0.67 7.71 13.56
N LYS A 8 0.26 8.26 12.76
CA LYS A 8 0.52 9.71 12.73
C LYS A 8 -0.71 10.49 12.27
N LEU A 9 -1.39 10.01 11.23
CA LEU A 9 -2.64 10.61 10.75
C LEU A 9 -3.74 10.59 11.84
N ALA A 10 -3.91 9.47 12.54
CA ALA A 10 -4.88 9.34 13.63
C ALA A 10 -4.58 10.28 14.81
N GLN A 11 -3.32 10.67 15.00
CA GLN A 11 -2.89 11.65 16.00
C GLN A 11 -3.01 13.10 15.53
N GLY A 12 -3.56 13.37 14.35
CA GLY A 12 -3.66 14.69 13.75
C GLY A 12 -2.31 15.29 13.31
N LYS A 13 -1.25 14.48 13.21
CA LYS A 13 0.06 14.91 12.73
C LYS A 13 0.04 15.09 11.21
N ARG A 14 1.02 15.83 10.70
CA ARG A 14 1.23 16.10 9.27
C ARG A 14 2.47 15.33 8.79
N PRO A 15 2.34 14.05 8.42
CA PRO A 15 3.46 13.28 7.90
C PRO A 15 3.93 13.83 6.55
N LEU A 16 5.25 13.76 6.33
CA LEU A 16 5.91 14.19 5.10
C LEU A 16 6.38 12.96 4.30
N GLY A 17 6.10 12.94 3.01
CA GLY A 17 6.55 11.88 2.11
C GLY A 17 6.65 12.35 0.67
N THR A 18 7.12 11.46 -0.20
CA THR A 18 7.31 11.77 -1.63
C THR A 18 7.08 10.56 -2.52
N PHE A 19 6.82 10.82 -3.80
CA PHE A 19 6.85 9.80 -4.85
C PHE A 19 8.30 9.40 -5.17
N VAL A 20 8.50 8.11 -5.47
CA VAL A 20 9.78 7.54 -5.88
C VAL A 20 9.58 6.70 -7.14
N GLY A 21 10.07 7.21 -8.28
CA GLY A 21 10.01 6.53 -9.58
C GLY A 21 11.36 5.98 -10.08
N THR A 22 12.41 6.00 -9.23
CA THR A 22 13.77 5.63 -9.67
C THR A 22 14.08 4.14 -9.58
N GLY A 23 13.27 3.33 -8.94
CA GLY A 23 13.53 1.90 -8.72
C GLY A 23 14.75 1.60 -7.83
N SER A 24 15.24 2.59 -7.07
CA SER A 24 16.45 2.46 -6.27
C SER A 24 16.16 2.34 -4.77
N ALA A 25 16.49 1.20 -4.17
CA ALA A 25 16.42 0.98 -2.73
C ALA A 25 17.31 1.96 -1.95
N ALA A 26 18.49 2.31 -2.50
CA ALA A 26 19.39 3.28 -1.88
C ALA A 26 18.77 4.68 -1.80
N VAL A 27 18.03 5.11 -2.81
CA VAL A 27 17.29 6.39 -2.76
C VAL A 27 16.25 6.37 -1.64
N VAL A 28 15.50 5.27 -1.49
CA VAL A 28 14.51 5.11 -0.40
C VAL A 28 15.19 5.19 0.97
N GLU A 29 16.36 4.57 1.12
CA GLU A 29 17.16 4.64 2.34
C GLU A 29 17.59 6.06 2.67
N CYS A 30 18.11 6.80 1.67
CA CYS A 30 18.48 8.21 1.82
C CYS A 30 17.29 9.09 2.22
N LEU A 31 16.11 8.86 1.62
CA LEU A 31 14.89 9.57 1.99
C LEU A 31 14.50 9.31 3.45
N GLY A 32 14.67 8.07 3.93
CA GLY A 32 14.48 7.74 5.35
C GLY A 32 15.49 8.44 6.26
N CYS A 33 16.77 8.52 5.86
CA CYS A 33 17.79 9.27 6.59
C CYS A 33 17.48 10.78 6.62
N ALA A 34 16.83 11.30 5.58
CA ALA A 34 16.36 12.70 5.52
C ALA A 34 15.12 12.98 6.40
N GLY A 35 14.52 11.94 7.01
CA GLY A 35 13.43 12.08 7.97
C GLY A 35 12.03 12.02 7.37
N LEU A 36 11.85 11.45 6.18
CA LEU A 36 10.52 11.24 5.61
C LEU A 36 9.75 10.18 6.39
N ASP A 37 8.44 10.38 6.51
CA ASP A 37 7.52 9.47 7.20
C ASP A 37 7.05 8.33 6.31
N PHE A 38 6.91 8.60 5.00
CA PHE A 38 6.46 7.63 4.01
C PHE A 38 7.06 7.90 2.63
N VAL A 39 7.07 6.88 1.80
CA VAL A 39 7.36 6.97 0.36
C VAL A 39 6.22 6.34 -0.44
N ILE A 40 5.97 6.85 -1.65
CA ILE A 40 5.03 6.27 -2.61
C ILE A 40 5.84 5.73 -3.78
N LEU A 41 6.00 4.41 -3.82
CA LEU A 41 6.69 3.70 -4.89
C LEU A 41 5.79 3.68 -6.12
N ASP A 42 6.23 4.32 -7.20
CA ASP A 42 5.39 4.51 -8.36
C ASP A 42 5.49 3.32 -9.33
N ASN A 43 4.42 2.51 -9.40
CA ASN A 43 4.33 1.39 -10.34
C ASN A 43 3.45 1.71 -11.55
N GLU A 44 2.91 2.94 -11.64
CA GLU A 44 2.10 3.41 -12.77
C GLU A 44 2.99 4.06 -13.84
N HIS A 45 3.73 5.12 -13.48
CA HIS A 45 4.48 5.94 -14.42
C HIS A 45 6.00 5.71 -14.36
N SER A 46 6.44 4.63 -13.73
CA SER A 46 7.85 4.24 -13.72
C SER A 46 8.03 2.77 -14.13
N PRO A 47 9.24 2.36 -14.53
CA PRO A 47 9.51 0.97 -14.90
C PRO A 47 9.70 0.05 -13.67
N VAL A 48 9.14 0.43 -12.52
CA VAL A 48 9.27 -0.34 -11.28
C VAL A 48 8.26 -1.47 -11.24
N GLU A 49 8.75 -2.70 -11.09
CA GLU A 49 7.94 -3.91 -10.95
C GLU A 49 7.94 -4.42 -9.50
N ALA A 50 7.13 -5.42 -9.20
CA ALA A 50 6.94 -5.94 -7.85
C ALA A 50 8.24 -6.43 -7.19
N GLU A 51 9.18 -6.98 -7.94
CA GLU A 51 10.48 -7.43 -7.43
C GLU A 51 11.32 -6.24 -6.94
N THR A 52 11.48 -5.22 -7.78
CA THR A 52 12.15 -3.97 -7.39
C THR A 52 11.42 -3.29 -6.22
N THR A 53 10.09 -3.26 -6.26
CA THR A 53 9.28 -2.73 -5.15
C THR A 53 9.57 -3.47 -3.84
N ALA A 54 9.77 -4.79 -3.86
CA ALA A 54 10.10 -5.55 -2.65
C ALA A 54 11.43 -5.10 -2.02
N ASP A 55 12.44 -4.77 -2.82
CA ASP A 55 13.72 -4.25 -2.32
C ASP A 55 13.58 -2.84 -1.74
N MET A 56 12.81 -1.99 -2.40
CA MET A 56 12.51 -0.64 -1.91
C MET A 56 11.70 -0.68 -0.61
N VAL A 57 10.78 -1.63 -0.45
CA VAL A 57 10.04 -1.85 0.80
C VAL A 57 10.98 -2.25 1.94
N ARG A 58 11.96 -3.13 1.68
CA ARG A 58 12.98 -3.51 2.69
C ARG A 58 13.78 -2.28 3.15
N ALA A 59 14.20 -1.43 2.22
CA ALA A 59 14.93 -0.20 2.51
C ALA A 59 14.09 0.79 3.34
N ALA A 60 12.80 0.97 3.00
CA ALA A 60 11.88 1.81 3.76
C ALA A 60 11.69 1.30 5.19
N GLU A 61 11.43 0.01 5.37
CA GLU A 61 11.26 -0.62 6.69
C GLU A 61 12.51 -0.52 7.55
N LEU A 62 13.71 -0.67 6.97
CA LEU A 62 15.00 -0.51 7.67
C LEU A 62 15.13 0.89 8.32
N ARG A 63 14.52 1.90 7.72
CA ARG A 63 14.55 3.30 8.19
C ARG A 63 13.27 3.73 8.92
N GLY A 64 12.33 2.82 9.15
CA GLY A 64 11.05 3.14 9.80
C GLY A 64 10.13 4.02 8.95
N VAL A 65 10.36 4.07 7.65
CA VAL A 65 9.53 4.78 6.66
C VAL A 65 8.40 3.86 6.21
N THR A 66 7.16 4.37 6.17
CA THR A 66 6.02 3.59 5.68
C THR A 66 6.07 3.46 4.15
N PRO A 67 6.24 2.24 3.59
CA PRO A 67 6.20 2.03 2.15
C PRO A 67 4.77 1.99 1.65
N MET A 68 4.40 2.96 0.83
CA MET A 68 3.19 2.96 0.02
C MET A 68 3.55 2.71 -1.44
N ALA A 69 2.59 2.29 -2.26
CA ALA A 69 2.79 2.21 -3.70
C ALA A 69 1.59 2.75 -4.48
N ARG A 70 1.85 3.43 -5.58
CA ARG A 70 0.83 3.70 -6.59
C ARG A 70 0.76 2.49 -7.52
N VAL A 71 -0.43 1.90 -7.65
CA VAL A 71 -0.63 0.72 -8.49
C VAL A 71 -0.69 1.10 -9.96
N ARG A 72 -0.41 0.14 -10.85
CA ARG A 72 -0.48 0.34 -12.30
C ARG A 72 -1.92 0.48 -12.81
N GLU A 73 -2.85 -0.30 -12.23
CA GLU A 73 -4.22 -0.43 -12.69
C GLU A 73 -5.12 -1.04 -11.63
N ILE A 74 -6.44 -0.92 -11.79
CA ILE A 74 -7.43 -1.56 -10.92
C ILE A 74 -7.59 -3.03 -11.34
N SER A 75 -6.60 -3.87 -10.96
CA SER A 75 -6.67 -5.31 -11.18
C SER A 75 -6.24 -6.10 -9.95
N ARG A 76 -6.79 -7.32 -9.82
CA ARG A 76 -6.41 -8.20 -8.71
C ARG A 76 -4.91 -8.49 -8.67
N PRO A 77 -4.23 -8.83 -9.79
CA PRO A 77 -2.79 -9.11 -9.77
C PRO A 77 -1.94 -7.91 -9.38
N ALA A 78 -2.26 -6.70 -9.88
CA ALA A 78 -1.51 -5.48 -9.57
C ALA A 78 -1.58 -5.15 -8.08
N ILE A 79 -2.78 -5.19 -7.50
CA ILE A 79 -3.01 -4.90 -6.08
C ILE A 79 -2.41 -6.00 -5.18
N LEU A 80 -2.67 -7.28 -5.50
CA LEU A 80 -2.25 -8.41 -4.67
C LEU A 80 -0.72 -8.48 -4.53
N LYS A 81 0.02 -8.38 -5.65
CA LYS A 81 1.48 -8.50 -5.65
C LYS A 81 2.14 -7.43 -4.80
N LEU A 82 1.71 -6.17 -4.89
CA LEU A 82 2.26 -5.07 -4.10
C LEU A 82 2.00 -5.27 -2.59
N LEU A 83 0.81 -5.70 -2.23
CA LEU A 83 0.50 -5.99 -0.84
C LEU A 83 1.28 -7.20 -0.30
N ASP A 84 1.54 -8.21 -1.13
CA ASP A 84 2.26 -9.42 -0.71
C ASP A 84 3.78 -9.18 -0.55
N VAL A 85 4.36 -8.21 -1.28
CA VAL A 85 5.74 -7.79 -1.05
C VAL A 85 5.90 -6.82 0.13
N GLY A 86 4.80 -6.43 0.80
CA GLY A 86 4.84 -5.71 2.06
C GLY A 86 4.55 -4.22 1.98
N VAL A 87 3.99 -3.74 0.87
CA VAL A 87 3.45 -2.38 0.77
C VAL A 87 2.33 -2.20 1.80
N GLN A 88 2.35 -1.10 2.54
CA GLN A 88 1.45 -0.82 3.66
C GLN A 88 0.29 0.11 3.31
N GLY A 89 0.30 0.67 2.11
CA GLY A 89 -0.76 1.50 1.58
C GLY A 89 -0.72 1.57 0.06
N LEU A 90 -1.88 1.67 -0.55
CA LEU A 90 -2.04 1.75 -2.00
C LEU A 90 -2.63 3.10 -2.39
N ILE A 91 -2.04 3.71 -3.41
CA ILE A 91 -2.64 4.81 -4.18
C ILE A 91 -3.18 4.18 -5.47
N ILE A 92 -4.45 4.40 -5.76
CA ILE A 92 -5.13 3.78 -6.90
C ILE A 92 -5.49 4.86 -7.91
N PRO A 93 -4.86 4.87 -9.09
CA PRO A 93 -5.14 5.84 -10.14
C PRO A 93 -6.39 5.47 -10.96
N ASP A 94 -6.82 6.39 -11.80
CA ASP A 94 -7.87 6.25 -12.81
C ASP A 94 -9.19 5.66 -12.26
N VAL A 95 -9.56 6.04 -11.06
CA VAL A 95 -10.87 5.69 -10.48
C VAL A 95 -11.95 6.52 -11.17
N ARG A 96 -13.02 5.86 -11.64
CA ARG A 96 -14.09 6.51 -12.43
C ARG A 96 -15.48 6.33 -11.81
N SER A 97 -15.65 5.36 -10.92
CA SER A 97 -16.96 5.01 -10.39
C SER A 97 -16.89 4.42 -8.98
N VAL A 98 -18.03 4.43 -8.29
CA VAL A 98 -18.21 3.72 -7.01
C VAL A 98 -17.92 2.22 -7.15
N GLU A 99 -18.23 1.62 -8.31
CA GLU A 99 -17.95 0.21 -8.55
C GLU A 99 -16.43 -0.07 -8.63
N ASP A 100 -15.63 0.86 -9.16
CA ASP A 100 -14.17 0.75 -9.10
C ASP A 100 -13.68 0.75 -7.65
N VAL A 101 -14.21 1.63 -6.80
CA VAL A 101 -13.88 1.65 -5.37
C VAL A 101 -14.23 0.31 -4.70
N ARG A 102 -15.41 -0.25 -4.99
CA ARG A 102 -15.81 -1.59 -4.48
C ARG A 102 -14.86 -2.69 -4.96
N ARG A 103 -14.44 -2.66 -6.24
CA ARG A 103 -13.47 -3.62 -6.79
C ARG A 103 -12.11 -3.50 -6.10
N ILE A 104 -11.64 -2.28 -5.88
CA ILE A 104 -10.38 -2.00 -5.15
C ILE A 104 -10.44 -2.61 -3.75
N VAL A 105 -11.48 -2.34 -2.98
CA VAL A 105 -11.66 -2.91 -1.63
C VAL A 105 -11.72 -4.43 -1.69
N ARG A 106 -12.45 -5.00 -2.65
CA ARG A 106 -12.54 -6.45 -2.87
C ARG A 106 -11.17 -7.09 -3.07
N PHE A 107 -10.27 -6.44 -3.83
CA PHE A 107 -8.93 -6.98 -4.11
C PHE A 107 -7.92 -6.70 -3.00
N ALA A 108 -8.04 -5.58 -2.29
CA ALA A 108 -7.07 -5.14 -1.29
C ALA A 108 -7.31 -5.71 0.11
N LYS A 109 -8.55 -6.03 0.46
CA LYS A 109 -8.94 -6.46 1.80
C LYS A 109 -9.31 -7.94 1.86
N TYR A 110 -9.00 -8.59 2.99
CA TYR A 110 -9.42 -9.96 3.29
C TYR A 110 -10.89 -10.02 3.72
N ALA A 111 -11.47 -11.21 3.69
CA ALA A 111 -12.80 -11.44 4.25
C ALA A 111 -12.86 -10.97 5.73
N PRO A 112 -14.01 -10.46 6.19
CA PRO A 112 -15.29 -10.28 5.48
C PRO A 112 -15.35 -8.97 4.66
N VAL A 113 -14.35 -8.09 4.72
CA VAL A 113 -14.34 -6.76 4.09
C VAL A 113 -14.13 -6.85 2.58
N GLY A 114 -13.31 -7.80 2.13
CA GLY A 114 -12.99 -8.03 0.73
C GLY A 114 -12.78 -9.51 0.42
N GLN A 115 -12.07 -9.78 -0.69
CA GLN A 115 -11.82 -11.13 -1.20
C GLN A 115 -10.34 -11.35 -1.56
N ARG A 116 -9.42 -10.62 -0.91
CA ARG A 116 -7.98 -10.82 -1.10
C ARG A 116 -7.61 -12.26 -0.73
N GLY A 117 -6.86 -12.95 -1.61
CA GLY A 117 -6.31 -14.27 -1.30
C GLY A 117 -5.23 -14.18 -0.22
N PHE A 118 -5.22 -15.10 0.72
CA PHE A 118 -4.18 -15.21 1.74
C PHE A 118 -3.12 -16.24 1.29
N CYS A 119 -1.87 -15.83 1.35
CA CYS A 119 -0.70 -16.70 1.24
C CYS A 119 0.39 -16.14 2.14
N PRO A 120 1.07 -16.96 2.96
CA PRO A 120 2.26 -16.53 3.68
C PRO A 120 3.28 -15.95 2.70
N SER A 121 3.74 -14.74 2.97
CA SER A 121 4.63 -14.02 2.07
C SER A 121 5.46 -13.00 2.87
N ARG A 122 6.20 -12.13 2.19
CA ARG A 122 7.06 -11.15 2.86
C ARG A 122 6.31 -10.29 3.89
N LYS A 123 5.07 -9.88 3.62
CA LYS A 123 4.25 -9.02 4.50
C LYS A 123 4.09 -9.55 5.93
N ASP A 124 4.08 -10.88 6.10
CA ASP A 124 3.87 -11.58 7.38
C ASP A 124 5.10 -12.37 7.83
N GLY A 125 6.30 -12.02 7.30
CA GLY A 125 7.54 -12.71 7.61
C GLY A 125 7.52 -14.17 7.14
N TRP A 126 6.91 -14.46 6.01
CA TRP A 126 6.79 -15.82 5.45
C TRP A 126 6.04 -16.79 6.38
N GLY A 127 5.06 -16.26 7.09
CA GLY A 127 4.27 -17.03 8.06
C GLY A 127 4.95 -17.21 9.42
N THR A 128 6.11 -16.59 9.67
CA THR A 128 6.83 -16.70 10.96
C THR A 128 6.45 -15.61 11.96
N ALA A 129 5.73 -14.59 11.52
CA ALA A 129 5.29 -13.48 12.36
C ALA A 129 3.75 -13.41 12.42
N PRO A 130 3.06 -14.48 12.86
CA PRO A 130 1.61 -14.50 12.93
C PRO A 130 1.11 -13.53 14.01
N GLN A 131 -0.02 -12.88 13.76
CA GLN A 131 -0.75 -12.05 14.73
C GLN A 131 -1.79 -12.90 15.50
N GLY A 132 -1.45 -14.13 15.86
CA GLY A 132 -2.40 -15.11 16.39
C GLY A 132 -2.83 -16.13 15.30
N SER A 133 -4.13 -16.33 15.12
CA SER A 133 -4.65 -17.20 14.04
C SER A 133 -4.52 -16.53 12.68
N VAL A 134 -4.76 -17.29 11.60
CA VAL A 134 -4.84 -16.74 10.23
C VAL A 134 -5.91 -15.65 10.13
N LEU A 135 -7.04 -15.83 10.82
CA LEU A 135 -8.13 -14.84 10.84
C LEU A 135 -7.70 -13.56 11.57
N ASP A 136 -6.99 -13.66 12.69
CA ASP A 136 -6.45 -12.49 13.40
C ASP A 136 -5.43 -11.75 12.54
N THR A 137 -4.60 -12.50 11.83
CA THR A 137 -3.63 -11.94 10.87
C THR A 137 -4.33 -11.18 9.74
N MET A 138 -5.39 -11.76 9.15
CA MET A 138 -6.20 -11.09 8.11
C MET A 138 -6.88 -9.83 8.65
N ALA A 139 -7.47 -9.89 9.84
CA ALA A 139 -8.10 -8.73 10.49
C ALA A 139 -7.09 -7.61 10.76
N HIS A 140 -5.90 -7.95 11.25
CA HIS A 140 -4.80 -7.01 11.44
C HIS A 140 -4.39 -6.32 10.13
N PHE A 141 -4.18 -7.06 9.04
CA PHE A 141 -3.85 -6.45 7.75
C PHE A 141 -4.99 -5.60 7.19
N ASN A 142 -6.25 -6.00 7.38
CA ASN A 142 -7.40 -5.18 7.00
C ASN A 142 -7.40 -3.84 7.73
N ALA A 143 -7.04 -3.85 9.01
CA ALA A 143 -6.95 -2.64 9.82
C ALA A 143 -5.76 -1.75 9.43
N GLU A 144 -4.59 -2.32 9.16
CA GLU A 144 -3.36 -1.57 8.92
C GLU A 144 -3.18 -1.07 7.48
N THR A 145 -3.70 -1.78 6.48
CA THR A 145 -3.51 -1.41 5.07
C THR A 145 -4.34 -0.18 4.70
N LEU A 146 -3.68 0.89 4.26
CA LEU A 146 -4.32 2.06 3.67
C LEU A 146 -4.72 1.78 2.22
N VAL A 147 -5.89 2.27 1.82
CA VAL A 147 -6.37 2.22 0.42
C VAL A 147 -6.89 3.62 0.07
N ILE A 148 -6.24 4.25 -0.90
CA ILE A 148 -6.45 5.67 -1.23
C ILE A 148 -6.74 5.78 -2.73
N PRO A 149 -8.03 5.78 -3.15
CA PRO A 149 -8.41 6.07 -4.53
C PRO A 149 -8.07 7.52 -4.90
N GLN A 150 -7.52 7.74 -6.10
CA GLN A 150 -7.30 9.09 -6.64
C GLN A 150 -8.59 9.59 -7.29
N CYS A 151 -9.07 10.75 -6.82
CA CYS A 151 -10.15 11.48 -7.50
C CYS A 151 -9.51 12.43 -8.52
N GLU A 152 -9.27 11.93 -9.73
CA GLU A 152 -8.56 12.66 -10.79
C GLU A 152 -9.34 12.69 -12.13
N THR A 153 -10.55 12.11 -12.15
CA THR A 153 -11.43 12.09 -13.30
C THR A 153 -12.72 12.88 -13.02
N ALA A 154 -13.37 13.39 -14.05
CA ALA A 154 -14.64 14.10 -13.89
C ALA A 154 -15.74 13.18 -13.34
N GLU A 155 -15.71 11.91 -13.73
CA GLU A 155 -16.64 10.88 -13.28
C GLU A 155 -16.46 10.61 -11.78
N ALA A 156 -15.22 10.44 -11.31
CA ALA A 156 -14.93 10.22 -9.88
C ALA A 156 -15.34 11.43 -9.03
N LEU A 157 -15.15 12.65 -9.56
CA LEU A 157 -15.57 13.88 -8.86
C LEU A 157 -17.09 13.96 -8.75
N ALA A 158 -17.83 13.55 -9.79
CA ALA A 158 -19.29 13.54 -9.77
C ALA A 158 -19.86 12.57 -8.70
N ASP A 159 -19.16 11.47 -8.44
CA ASP A 159 -19.56 10.40 -7.51
C ASP A 159 -18.89 10.52 -6.12
N ILE A 160 -18.18 11.63 -5.81
CA ILE A 160 -17.31 11.70 -4.61
C ILE A 160 -18.05 11.59 -3.28
N GLU A 161 -19.36 11.88 -3.26
CA GLU A 161 -20.21 11.77 -2.07
C GLU A 161 -20.95 10.42 -1.97
N ALA A 162 -20.81 9.54 -2.96
CA ALA A 162 -21.48 8.25 -3.02
C ALA A 162 -20.68 7.15 -2.30
#